data_71b6792d9cef91dbe8f9e34edd58badc
#
_entry.id   71b6792d9cef91dbe8f9e34edd58badc
#
_cell.length_a   1.000
_cell.length_b   1.000
_cell.length_c   1.000
_cell.angle_alpha   90.00
_cell.angle_beta   90.00
_cell.angle_gamma   90.00
#
_symmetry.space_group_name_H-M   'P 1'
#
loop_
_entity.id
_entity.type
_entity.pdbx_description
1 polymer ?
#
loop_
_entity_poly.entity_id
_entity_poly.type
_entity_poly.pdbx_seq_one_letter_code
_entity_poly.pdbx_strand_id
1 'polypeptide(L)'
;MFIRSKQYYPVSSGNYISDSTLISSNLRQSDFCTRLCVETDYTYKLGGVVCLLTLTYNDACLPHAFNPSTSERFPCFSRSDIRQFLNLLKVRMYRANVSYKYFLCCEFGDNTKRPHYHLLGFLHNKEHIKIFLDSIREIWKFGIVFPAPYGNPYAAAVLRSPRNGAAYASKYVCKDLSFWSLPALKRYVDFINKQTDFDYISKLKDALPRLYESNGIGEVGLSQFSDFPKLLKDGFFNPLTKKFTKIPNYLINKYLYSFAPALDGRLGIRGNKLYDRFLKASIDDLCSYKLSIYDSYLSKVNSLLASSVSSFDFQKFNSILAKVTDKLHIDKSLSVSYLCRYISFVRMYSSSFAEQFFDFKDMFEYDVIREYITLNADTLRRYTLMSYRCFSGSFSSVFPEYQEVISSLDTLASMLDTYFSSASEKRISDQHEAWALSRKLRKLKYDTKLC
;
A
#
# COMPACT_ATOMS: atom_id res chain seq x y z
N MET A 1 -5.94 -5.53 -2.95
CA MET A 1 -5.19 -6.77 -3.31
C MET A 1 -4.24 -6.57 -4.50
N PHE A 2 -4.53 -5.69 -5.44
CA PHE A 2 -3.74 -5.51 -6.67
C PHE A 2 -2.44 -4.70 -6.54
N ILE A 3 -2.32 -3.85 -5.54
CA ILE A 3 -1.09 -3.10 -5.25
C ILE A 3 0.05 -4.02 -4.80
N ARG A 4 -0.28 -5.20 -4.24
CA ARG A 4 0.69 -6.17 -3.71
C ARG A 4 1.61 -6.80 -4.75
N SER A 5 1.17 -6.96 -6.00
CA SER A 5 1.96 -7.67 -7.00
C SER A 5 3.00 -6.80 -7.70
N LYS A 6 2.86 -5.48 -7.69
CA LYS A 6 3.78 -4.55 -8.38
C LYS A 6 5.04 -4.21 -7.57
N GLN A 7 4.98 -4.32 -6.24
CA GLN A 7 6.08 -3.88 -5.35
C GLN A 7 7.23 -4.89 -5.21
N TYR A 8 7.00 -6.16 -5.55
CA TYR A 8 7.96 -7.23 -5.29
C TYR A 8 8.64 -7.78 -6.53
N TYR A 9 8.45 -7.14 -7.69
CA TYR A 9 9.08 -7.61 -8.90
C TYR A 9 10.03 -6.57 -9.42
N PRO A 10 11.28 -6.98 -9.67
CA PRO A 10 12.21 -6.14 -10.36
C PRO A 10 11.60 -5.73 -11.71
N VAL A 11 11.44 -4.45 -11.88
CA VAL A 11 11.30 -3.88 -13.21
C VAL A 11 12.69 -3.98 -13.84
N SER A 12 12.77 -4.23 -15.11
CA SER A 12 13.98 -4.49 -15.90
C SER A 12 15.13 -3.47 -15.82
N SER A 13 15.08 -2.51 -14.90
CA SER A 13 16.05 -1.41 -14.74
C SER A 13 17.05 -1.57 -13.58
N GLY A 14 17.08 -2.71 -12.89
CA GLY A 14 18.13 -3.01 -11.91
C GLY A 14 18.06 -2.32 -10.55
N ASN A 15 17.19 -1.33 -10.35
CA ASN A 15 16.98 -0.68 -9.06
C ASN A 15 15.68 -1.15 -8.40
N TYR A 16 15.80 -2.06 -7.44
CA TYR A 16 14.68 -2.75 -6.77
C TYR A 16 14.03 -1.92 -5.68
N ILE A 17 14.74 -0.95 -5.16
CA ILE A 17 14.24 0.03 -4.19
C ILE A 17 14.37 1.38 -4.87
N SER A 18 13.38 1.73 -5.67
CA SER A 18 13.26 3.12 -6.12
C SER A 18 12.62 3.93 -4.99
N ASP A 19 12.87 5.22 -5.02
CA ASP A 19 12.31 6.19 -4.06
C ASP A 19 10.77 6.13 -4.04
N SER A 20 10.15 5.85 -5.19
CA SER A 20 8.71 5.57 -5.29
C SER A 20 8.27 4.33 -4.48
N THR A 21 9.16 3.36 -4.24
CA THR A 21 8.89 2.18 -3.41
C THR A 21 8.82 2.54 -1.93
N LEU A 22 9.67 3.43 -1.44
CA LEU A 22 9.65 3.92 -0.05
C LEU A 22 8.37 4.70 0.25
N ILE A 23 8.00 5.62 -0.63
CA ILE A 23 6.75 6.40 -0.50
C ILE A 23 5.54 5.48 -0.52
N SER A 24 5.48 4.56 -1.46
CA SER A 24 4.42 3.56 -1.59
C SER A 24 4.32 2.66 -0.35
N SER A 25 5.45 2.27 0.24
CA SER A 25 5.51 1.46 1.44
C SER A 25 4.98 2.20 2.67
N ASN A 26 5.30 3.48 2.82
CA ASN A 26 4.79 4.28 3.94
C ASN A 26 3.29 4.58 3.84
N LEU A 27 2.81 4.89 2.64
CA LEU A 27 1.37 5.04 2.42
C LEU A 27 0.62 3.74 2.76
N ARG A 28 1.19 2.61 2.40
CA ARG A 28 0.68 1.29 2.72
C ARG A 28 0.72 1.00 4.22
N GLN A 29 1.80 1.37 4.91
CA GLN A 29 1.90 1.25 6.37
C GLN A 29 0.81 2.05 7.08
N SER A 30 0.60 3.30 6.66
CA SER A 30 -0.45 4.16 7.21
C SER A 30 -1.85 3.58 6.99
N ASP A 31 -2.11 3.05 5.79
CA ASP A 31 -3.36 2.39 5.43
C ASP A 31 -3.64 1.18 6.33
N PHE A 32 -2.66 0.28 6.47
CA PHE A 32 -2.79 -0.87 7.35
C PHE A 32 -2.90 -0.48 8.82
N CYS A 33 -2.12 0.51 9.27
CA CYS A 33 -2.20 0.98 10.66
C CYS A 33 -3.63 1.44 11.00
N THR A 34 -4.24 2.24 10.14
CA THR A 34 -5.61 2.70 10.35
C THR A 34 -6.61 1.55 10.34
N ARG A 35 -6.51 0.63 9.38
CA ARG A 35 -7.39 -0.54 9.29
C ARG A 35 -7.27 -1.46 10.49
N LEU A 36 -6.05 -1.73 10.96
CA LEU A 36 -5.80 -2.54 12.16
C LEU A 36 -6.30 -1.86 13.42
N CYS A 37 -6.21 -0.53 13.53
CA CYS A 37 -6.78 0.22 14.64
C CYS A 37 -8.31 0.07 14.70
N VAL A 38 -8.97 0.20 13.56
CA VAL A 38 -10.43 0.05 13.44
C VAL A 38 -10.87 -1.37 13.80
N GLU A 39 -10.20 -2.39 13.27
CA GLU A 39 -10.52 -3.80 13.58
C GLU A 39 -10.27 -4.12 15.06
N THR A 40 -9.21 -3.54 15.64
CA THR A 40 -8.90 -3.70 17.06
C THR A 40 -9.99 -3.09 17.93
N ASP A 41 -10.39 -1.84 17.69
CA ASP A 41 -11.45 -1.16 18.43
C ASP A 41 -12.78 -1.94 18.35
N TYR A 42 -13.13 -2.39 17.16
CA TYR A 42 -14.32 -3.20 16.94
C TYR A 42 -14.29 -4.52 17.72
N THR A 43 -13.15 -5.22 17.68
CA THR A 43 -12.97 -6.48 18.42
C THR A 43 -13.21 -6.28 19.91
N TYR A 44 -12.66 -5.22 20.49
CA TYR A 44 -12.87 -4.92 21.92
C TYR A 44 -14.32 -4.52 22.24
N LYS A 45 -14.99 -3.78 21.34
CA LYS A 45 -16.41 -3.44 21.50
C LYS A 45 -17.34 -4.67 21.52
N LEU A 46 -16.94 -5.75 20.84
CA LEU A 46 -17.63 -7.03 20.90
C LEU A 46 -17.35 -7.83 22.19
N GLY A 47 -16.53 -7.32 23.13
CA GLY A 47 -16.07 -8.09 24.29
C GLY A 47 -14.96 -9.10 23.95
N GLY A 48 -14.38 -8.98 22.77
CA GLY A 48 -13.31 -9.81 22.28
C GLY A 48 -11.92 -9.39 22.77
N VAL A 49 -10.91 -10.01 22.21
CA VAL A 49 -9.50 -9.77 22.57
C VAL A 49 -8.61 -9.82 21.33
N VAL A 50 -7.55 -9.01 21.34
CA VAL A 50 -6.52 -9.03 20.29
C VAL A 50 -5.23 -9.57 20.89
N CYS A 51 -4.63 -10.55 20.20
CA CYS A 51 -3.38 -11.18 20.61
C CYS A 51 -2.30 -11.03 19.54
N LEU A 52 -1.05 -10.96 19.98
CA LEU A 52 0.14 -10.92 19.13
C LEU A 52 1.02 -12.13 19.40
N LEU A 53 1.34 -12.83 18.34
CA LEU A 53 2.17 -14.03 18.35
C LEU A 53 3.33 -13.87 17.40
N THR A 54 4.45 -14.53 17.69
CA THR A 54 5.58 -14.65 16.77
C THR A 54 5.84 -16.12 16.48
N LEU A 55 5.84 -16.47 15.20
CA LEU A 55 6.18 -17.80 14.71
C LEU A 55 7.61 -17.79 14.19
N THR A 56 8.46 -18.69 14.67
CA THR A 56 9.85 -18.80 14.26
C THR A 56 10.15 -20.20 13.75
N TYR A 57 11.20 -20.33 12.93
CA TYR A 57 11.69 -21.62 12.51
C TYR A 57 12.75 -22.15 13.47
N ASN A 58 12.80 -23.47 13.70
CA ASN A 58 13.97 -24.16 14.21
C ASN A 58 14.99 -24.38 13.08
N ASP A 59 16.21 -24.84 13.41
CA ASP A 59 17.28 -25.00 12.41
C ASP A 59 16.96 -26.08 11.36
N ALA A 60 16.28 -27.16 11.78
CA ALA A 60 15.92 -28.26 10.89
C ALA A 60 14.86 -27.88 9.85
N CYS A 61 13.98 -26.93 10.17
CA CYS A 61 12.88 -26.52 9.33
C CYS A 61 13.12 -25.17 8.64
N LEU A 62 14.26 -24.50 8.87
CA LEU A 62 14.54 -23.18 8.33
C LEU A 62 14.64 -23.21 6.81
N PRO A 63 13.73 -22.56 6.08
CA PRO A 63 13.79 -22.56 4.62
C PRO A 63 14.98 -21.73 4.11
N HIS A 64 15.61 -22.21 3.06
CA HIS A 64 16.74 -21.55 2.42
C HIS A 64 16.47 -21.39 0.92
N ALA A 65 16.77 -20.22 0.40
CA ALA A 65 16.95 -20.01 -1.03
C ALA A 65 18.39 -20.33 -1.42
N PHE A 66 18.58 -20.87 -2.63
CA PHE A 66 19.87 -21.23 -3.19
C PHE A 66 20.11 -20.45 -4.47
N ASN A 67 21.26 -19.78 -4.55
CA ASN A 67 21.71 -19.10 -5.75
C ASN A 67 22.72 -19.97 -6.50
N PRO A 68 22.36 -20.57 -7.65
CA PRO A 68 23.26 -21.46 -8.39
C PRO A 68 24.51 -20.76 -8.93
N SER A 69 24.43 -19.46 -9.21
CA SER A 69 25.57 -18.72 -9.79
C SER A 69 26.69 -18.45 -8.79
N THR A 70 26.36 -18.39 -7.49
CA THR A 70 27.34 -18.12 -6.42
C THR A 70 27.47 -19.28 -5.42
N SER A 71 26.71 -20.36 -5.59
CA SER A 71 26.57 -21.45 -4.63
C SER A 71 26.15 -21.02 -3.22
N GLU A 72 25.57 -19.85 -3.10
CA GLU A 72 25.21 -19.24 -1.84
C GLU A 72 23.83 -19.71 -1.36
N ARG A 73 23.74 -20.11 -0.08
CA ARG A 73 22.48 -20.36 0.60
C ARG A 73 22.19 -19.25 1.59
N PHE A 74 20.94 -18.79 1.65
CA PHE A 74 20.51 -17.79 2.63
C PHE A 74 19.11 -18.09 3.14
N PRO A 75 18.82 -17.80 4.43
CA PRO A 75 17.49 -18.00 5.02
C PRO A 75 16.44 -17.18 4.27
N CYS A 76 15.27 -17.76 4.03
CA CYS A 76 14.19 -17.09 3.35
C CYS A 76 12.83 -17.45 3.97
N PHE A 77 11.76 -16.79 3.51
CA PHE A 77 10.41 -17.16 3.88
C PHE A 77 9.92 -18.37 3.07
N SER A 78 8.91 -19.07 3.60
CA SER A 78 8.22 -20.15 2.91
C SER A 78 6.74 -19.83 2.77
N ARG A 79 6.30 -19.62 1.55
CA ARG A 79 4.88 -19.39 1.26
C ARG A 79 4.06 -20.65 1.48
N SER A 80 4.60 -21.82 1.17
CA SER A 80 3.94 -23.12 1.35
C SER A 80 3.62 -23.36 2.82
N ASP A 81 4.58 -23.16 3.73
CA ASP A 81 4.41 -23.40 5.16
C ASP A 81 3.33 -22.51 5.75
N ILE A 82 3.35 -21.21 5.39
CA ILE A 82 2.31 -20.28 5.85
C ILE A 82 0.95 -20.61 5.27
N ARG A 83 0.85 -21.02 4.02
CA ARG A 83 -0.44 -21.43 3.43
C ARG A 83 -0.99 -22.67 4.11
N GLN A 84 -0.14 -23.67 4.34
CA GLN A 84 -0.52 -24.88 5.07
C GLN A 84 -0.98 -24.53 6.49
N PHE A 85 -0.21 -23.74 7.23
CA PHE A 85 -0.54 -23.27 8.56
C PHE A 85 -1.90 -22.55 8.61
N LEU A 86 -2.11 -21.56 7.74
CA LEU A 86 -3.36 -20.79 7.71
C LEU A 86 -4.57 -21.62 7.30
N ASN A 87 -4.40 -22.59 6.40
CA ASN A 87 -5.48 -23.48 5.99
C ASN A 87 -5.87 -24.41 7.16
N LEU A 88 -4.90 -25.01 7.84
CA LEU A 88 -5.16 -25.86 8.99
C LEU A 88 -5.79 -25.07 10.15
N LEU A 89 -5.29 -23.86 10.42
CA LEU A 89 -5.87 -22.97 11.44
C LEU A 89 -7.33 -22.63 11.08
N LYS A 90 -7.63 -22.29 9.84
CA LYS A 90 -8.98 -22.02 9.39
C LYS A 90 -9.93 -23.20 9.65
N VAL A 91 -9.50 -24.42 9.30
CA VAL A 91 -10.31 -25.63 9.51
C VAL A 91 -10.51 -25.91 11.02
N ARG A 92 -9.46 -25.77 11.82
CA ARG A 92 -9.51 -25.98 13.26
C ARG A 92 -10.47 -24.99 13.94
N MET A 93 -10.36 -23.70 13.61
CA MET A 93 -11.22 -22.66 14.18
C MET A 93 -12.68 -22.81 13.74
N TYR A 94 -12.92 -23.19 12.49
CA TYR A 94 -14.26 -23.49 12.00
C TYR A 94 -14.92 -24.63 12.78
N ARG A 95 -14.20 -25.76 12.98
CA ARG A 95 -14.68 -26.90 13.75
C ARG A 95 -14.94 -26.58 15.23
N ALA A 96 -14.17 -25.64 15.78
CA ALA A 96 -14.31 -25.19 17.15
C ALA A 96 -15.33 -24.05 17.32
N ASN A 97 -16.01 -23.65 16.26
CA ASN A 97 -16.93 -22.51 16.21
C ASN A 97 -16.31 -21.21 16.75
N VAL A 98 -15.04 -20.97 16.43
CA VAL A 98 -14.29 -19.78 16.83
C VAL A 98 -14.33 -18.74 15.73
N SER A 99 -14.98 -17.59 15.99
CA SER A 99 -14.96 -16.43 15.11
C SER A 99 -13.71 -15.61 15.35
N TYR A 100 -12.89 -15.46 14.30
CA TYR A 100 -11.65 -14.69 14.36
C TYR A 100 -11.28 -14.06 13.02
N LYS A 101 -10.44 -13.03 13.10
CA LYS A 101 -9.68 -12.51 11.96
C LYS A 101 -8.20 -12.52 12.29
N TYR A 102 -7.35 -12.42 11.28
CA TYR A 102 -5.90 -12.36 11.48
C TYR A 102 -5.24 -11.38 10.50
N PHE A 103 -4.11 -10.85 10.95
CA PHE A 103 -3.14 -10.16 10.12
C PHE A 103 -1.76 -10.75 10.41
N LEU A 104 -1.09 -11.26 9.38
CA LEU A 104 0.22 -11.91 9.50
C LEU A 104 1.20 -11.20 8.58
N CYS A 105 2.34 -10.80 9.13
CA CYS A 105 3.43 -10.15 8.42
C CYS A 105 4.76 -10.86 8.66
N CYS A 106 5.67 -10.68 7.71
CA CYS A 106 7.00 -11.26 7.68
C CYS A 106 8.04 -10.28 8.20
N GLU A 107 9.03 -10.76 8.95
CA GLU A 107 10.17 -9.98 9.40
C GLU A 107 11.45 -10.83 9.39
N PHE A 108 12.58 -10.23 8.99
CA PHE A 108 13.91 -10.78 9.30
C PHE A 108 14.39 -10.25 10.62
N GLY A 109 14.81 -11.14 11.51
CA GLY A 109 15.42 -10.78 12.79
C GLY A 109 16.65 -9.88 12.59
N ASP A 110 16.79 -8.88 13.46
CA ASP A 110 17.82 -7.85 13.29
C ASP A 110 19.25 -8.44 13.34
N ASN A 111 19.52 -9.43 14.19
CA ASN A 111 20.85 -9.99 14.42
C ASN A 111 21.16 -11.18 13.49
N THR A 112 20.31 -12.18 13.49
CA THR A 112 20.55 -13.45 12.79
C THR A 112 19.97 -13.51 11.39
N LYS A 113 19.22 -12.49 10.99
CA LYS A 113 18.47 -12.45 9.71
C LYS A 113 17.57 -13.69 9.49
N ARG A 114 17.12 -14.32 10.58
CA ARG A 114 16.18 -15.45 10.50
C ARG A 114 14.78 -14.92 10.21
N PRO A 115 14.01 -15.58 9.34
CA PRO A 115 12.64 -15.20 9.07
C PRO A 115 11.73 -15.47 10.27
N HIS A 116 10.90 -14.49 10.59
CA HIS A 116 9.87 -14.55 11.62
C HIS A 116 8.54 -14.12 11.02
N TYR A 117 7.46 -14.63 11.59
CA TYR A 117 6.12 -14.19 11.26
C TYR A 117 5.46 -13.61 12.51
N HIS A 118 4.92 -12.40 12.39
CA HIS A 118 4.12 -11.79 13.44
C HIS A 118 2.65 -11.93 13.07
N LEU A 119 1.91 -12.65 13.89
CA LEU A 119 0.49 -12.90 13.75
C LEU A 119 -0.30 -12.07 14.78
N LEU A 120 -1.09 -11.14 14.28
CA LEU A 120 -2.10 -10.43 15.06
C LEU A 120 -3.44 -11.15 14.89
N GLY A 121 -3.95 -11.73 15.97
CA GLY A 121 -5.23 -12.42 15.99
C GLY A 121 -6.30 -11.56 16.66
N PHE A 122 -7.45 -11.41 15.99
CA PHE A 122 -8.63 -10.69 16.47
C PHE A 122 -9.70 -11.71 16.82
N LEU A 123 -9.89 -11.99 18.09
CA LEU A 123 -10.89 -12.94 18.59
C LEU A 123 -12.12 -12.18 19.04
N HIS A 124 -13.28 -12.46 18.46
CA HIS A 124 -14.53 -11.78 18.79
C HIS A 124 -15.10 -12.19 20.15
N ASN A 125 -14.62 -13.30 20.73
CA ASN A 125 -14.90 -13.72 22.08
C ASN A 125 -13.57 -14.02 22.82
N LYS A 126 -13.33 -13.38 23.97
CA LYS A 126 -12.12 -13.54 24.78
C LYS A 126 -11.92 -14.97 25.31
N GLU A 127 -12.99 -15.72 25.54
CA GLU A 127 -12.92 -17.09 26.03
C GLU A 127 -12.24 -18.05 25.03
N HIS A 128 -12.23 -17.69 23.75
CA HIS A 128 -11.60 -18.48 22.71
C HIS A 128 -10.07 -18.38 22.64
N ILE A 129 -9.45 -17.54 23.48
CA ILE A 129 -8.00 -17.31 23.41
C ILE A 129 -7.19 -18.59 23.64
N LYS A 130 -7.62 -19.43 24.59
CA LYS A 130 -6.92 -20.68 24.89
C LYS A 130 -6.92 -21.62 23.68
N ILE A 131 -8.10 -21.90 23.14
CA ILE A 131 -8.21 -22.80 21.97
C ILE A 131 -7.49 -22.26 20.75
N PHE A 132 -7.51 -20.96 20.55
CA PHE A 132 -6.81 -20.31 19.43
C PHE A 132 -5.29 -20.47 19.55
N LEU A 133 -4.72 -20.16 20.71
CA LEU A 133 -3.26 -20.24 20.96
C LEU A 133 -2.76 -21.69 20.95
N ASP A 134 -3.47 -22.59 21.58
CA ASP A 134 -3.10 -24.01 21.62
C ASP A 134 -3.15 -24.62 20.21
N SER A 135 -4.18 -24.28 19.42
CA SER A 135 -4.26 -24.71 18.03
C SER A 135 -3.10 -24.18 17.19
N ILE A 136 -2.68 -22.93 17.37
CA ILE A 136 -1.55 -22.38 16.64
C ILE A 136 -0.26 -23.13 16.99
N ARG A 137 -0.02 -23.44 18.26
CA ARG A 137 1.16 -24.21 18.71
C ARG A 137 1.15 -25.64 18.19
N GLU A 138 -0.01 -26.27 18.16
CA GLU A 138 -0.15 -27.61 17.63
C GLU A 138 0.05 -27.67 16.09
N ILE A 139 -0.39 -26.65 15.36
CA ILE A 139 -0.30 -26.61 13.90
C ILE A 139 1.07 -26.17 13.43
N TRP A 140 1.72 -25.19 14.13
CA TRP A 140 3.03 -24.70 13.74
C TRP A 140 4.14 -25.69 14.14
N LYS A 141 4.42 -26.65 13.26
CA LYS A 141 5.44 -27.69 13.50
C LYS A 141 6.85 -27.30 13.10
N PHE A 142 7.04 -26.14 12.53
CA PHE A 142 8.31 -25.70 11.96
C PHE A 142 9.26 -25.05 12.98
N GLY A 143 8.81 -24.79 14.20
CA GLY A 143 9.62 -24.17 15.24
C GLY A 143 8.82 -23.69 16.44
N ILE A 144 9.16 -22.53 16.98
CA ILE A 144 8.63 -22.02 18.25
C ILE A 144 7.57 -20.95 18.00
N VAL A 145 6.53 -20.96 18.83
CA VAL A 145 5.50 -19.93 18.89
C VAL A 145 5.69 -19.11 20.16
N PHE A 146 5.94 -17.82 20.05
CA PHE A 146 6.00 -16.89 21.18
C PHE A 146 4.66 -16.15 21.37
N PRO A 147 4.27 -15.88 22.63
CA PRO A 147 4.91 -16.24 23.88
C PRO A 147 5.03 -17.75 24.07
N ALA A 148 6.17 -18.17 24.63
CA ALA A 148 6.41 -19.58 24.94
C ALA A 148 5.38 -20.10 25.97
N PRO A 149 5.13 -21.42 26.06
CA PRO A 149 4.10 -22.00 26.94
C PRO A 149 4.49 -22.04 28.43
N TYR A 150 5.30 -21.08 28.88
CA TYR A 150 5.72 -20.96 30.28
C TYR A 150 4.95 -19.84 30.99
N GLY A 151 4.67 -20.01 32.27
CA GLY A 151 3.89 -19.04 33.03
C GLY A 151 2.43 -18.93 32.57
N ASN A 152 1.98 -17.72 32.31
CA ASN A 152 0.66 -17.47 31.73
C ASN A 152 0.78 -16.97 30.26
N PRO A 153 0.98 -17.90 29.32
CA PRO A 153 1.21 -17.54 27.92
C PRO A 153 -0.02 -16.91 27.26
N TYR A 154 -1.21 -17.14 27.77
CA TYR A 154 -2.44 -16.56 27.22
C TYR A 154 -2.52 -15.07 27.55
N ALA A 155 -2.26 -14.70 28.81
CA ALA A 155 -2.19 -13.30 29.22
C ALA A 155 -1.01 -12.56 28.56
N ALA A 156 0.12 -13.24 28.36
CA ALA A 156 1.29 -12.66 27.68
C ALA A 156 1.05 -12.38 26.19
N ALA A 157 0.20 -13.16 25.53
CA ALA A 157 -0.16 -12.96 24.12
C ALA A 157 -1.13 -11.80 23.92
N VAL A 158 -1.97 -11.48 24.92
CA VAL A 158 -2.96 -10.40 24.82
C VAL A 158 -2.27 -9.04 24.77
N LEU A 159 -2.70 -8.20 23.83
CA LEU A 159 -2.20 -6.83 23.73
C LEU A 159 -2.62 -6.00 24.95
N ARG A 160 -1.65 -5.57 25.75
CA ARG A 160 -1.89 -4.69 26.90
C ARG A 160 -2.34 -3.28 26.49
N SER A 161 -1.95 -2.85 25.30
CA SER A 161 -2.34 -1.57 24.71
C SER A 161 -2.79 -1.78 23.27
N PRO A 162 -4.10 -1.67 22.98
CA PRO A 162 -4.65 -1.85 21.65
C PRO A 162 -4.00 -0.97 20.59
N ARG A 163 -3.80 0.32 20.93
CA ARG A 163 -3.16 1.31 20.07
C ARG A 163 -1.72 0.91 19.72
N ASN A 164 -0.95 0.54 20.73
CA ASN A 164 0.45 0.18 20.52
C ASN A 164 0.60 -1.13 19.75
N GLY A 165 -0.32 -2.07 19.91
CA GLY A 165 -0.32 -3.34 19.19
C GLY A 165 -0.60 -3.18 17.70
N ALA A 166 -1.61 -2.39 17.34
CA ALA A 166 -1.91 -2.09 15.95
C ALA A 166 -0.76 -1.31 15.28
N ALA A 167 -0.20 -0.31 15.97
CA ALA A 167 0.97 0.43 15.52
C ALA A 167 2.22 -0.46 15.42
N TYR A 168 2.40 -1.41 16.33
CA TYR A 168 3.51 -2.36 16.30
C TYR A 168 3.41 -3.31 15.11
N ALA A 169 2.24 -3.91 14.87
CA ALA A 169 2.04 -4.80 13.74
C ALA A 169 2.19 -4.08 12.39
N SER A 170 1.73 -2.83 12.29
CA SER A 170 1.84 -2.05 11.04
C SER A 170 3.28 -1.71 10.64
N LYS A 171 4.22 -1.68 11.61
CA LYS A 171 5.65 -1.50 11.30
C LYS A 171 6.19 -2.56 10.36
N TYR A 172 5.73 -3.80 10.54
CA TYR A 172 6.21 -4.93 9.75
C TYR A 172 5.71 -4.91 8.32
N VAL A 173 4.73 -4.08 8.02
CA VAL A 173 4.29 -3.84 6.63
C VAL A 173 5.41 -3.28 5.76
N CYS A 174 6.33 -2.49 6.36
CA CYS A 174 7.45 -1.86 5.65
C CYS A 174 8.81 -2.52 5.93
N LYS A 175 8.90 -3.49 6.85
CA LYS A 175 10.17 -4.16 7.16
C LYS A 175 10.67 -5.10 6.05
N ASP A 176 9.83 -5.39 5.07
CA ASP A 176 10.25 -6.05 3.84
C ASP A 176 11.31 -5.25 3.05
N LEU A 177 11.42 -3.95 3.26
CA LEU A 177 12.50 -3.13 2.69
C LEU A 177 13.88 -3.58 3.19
N SER A 178 13.99 -4.04 4.44
CA SER A 178 15.26 -4.57 4.97
C SER A 178 15.68 -5.90 4.31
N PHE A 179 14.72 -6.64 3.76
CA PHE A 179 15.00 -7.85 2.99
C PHE A 179 15.74 -7.51 1.68
N TRP A 180 15.28 -6.47 0.98
CA TRP A 180 15.90 -6.04 -0.28
C TRP A 180 17.31 -5.47 -0.10
N SER A 181 17.69 -5.08 1.11
CA SER A 181 19.04 -4.63 1.44
C SER A 181 20.03 -5.78 1.70
N LEU A 182 19.56 -7.04 1.75
CA LEU A 182 20.44 -8.21 1.93
C LEU A 182 21.30 -8.46 0.69
N PRO A 183 22.64 -8.46 0.79
CA PRO A 183 23.51 -8.67 -0.37
C PRO A 183 23.26 -9.99 -1.09
N ALA A 184 23.01 -11.07 -0.35
CA ALA A 184 22.68 -12.38 -0.90
C ALA A 184 21.43 -12.37 -1.76
N LEU A 185 20.37 -11.67 -1.30
CA LEU A 185 19.15 -11.53 -2.07
C LEU A 185 19.38 -10.72 -3.34
N LYS A 186 20.14 -9.63 -3.26
CA LYS A 186 20.45 -8.80 -4.43
C LYS A 186 21.12 -9.65 -5.51
N ARG A 187 22.15 -10.42 -5.15
CA ARG A 187 22.82 -11.34 -6.08
C ARG A 187 21.87 -12.40 -6.66
N TYR A 188 20.97 -12.93 -5.84
CA TYR A 188 19.96 -13.90 -6.29
C TYR A 188 18.96 -13.30 -7.27
N VAL A 189 18.50 -12.10 -7.01
CA VAL A 189 17.60 -11.36 -7.91
C VAL A 189 18.30 -11.01 -9.21
N ASP A 190 19.56 -10.57 -9.17
CA ASP A 190 20.37 -10.29 -10.36
C ASP A 190 20.57 -11.56 -11.21
N PHE A 191 20.77 -12.71 -10.58
CA PHE A 191 20.80 -14.01 -11.25
C PHE A 191 19.46 -14.31 -11.94
N ILE A 192 18.34 -14.21 -11.22
CA ILE A 192 16.99 -14.51 -11.75
C ILE A 192 16.61 -13.60 -12.91
N ASN A 193 17.01 -12.32 -12.88
CA ASN A 193 16.70 -11.39 -13.96
C ASN A 193 17.39 -11.73 -15.29
N LYS A 194 18.48 -12.50 -15.22
CA LYS A 194 19.20 -13.00 -16.40
C LYS A 194 18.61 -14.31 -16.93
N GLN A 195 17.64 -14.88 -16.20
CA GLN A 195 16.98 -16.13 -16.57
C GLN A 195 15.65 -15.85 -17.23
N THR A 196 15.32 -16.61 -18.26
CA THR A 196 13.97 -16.62 -18.89
C THR A 196 13.07 -17.69 -18.27
N ASP A 197 13.61 -18.51 -17.35
CA ASP A 197 12.91 -19.63 -16.75
C ASP A 197 11.91 -19.20 -15.67
N PHE A 198 10.65 -19.54 -15.90
CA PHE A 198 9.52 -19.28 -14.97
C PHE A 198 9.71 -19.97 -13.60
N ASP A 199 10.47 -21.04 -13.53
CA ASP A 199 10.64 -21.81 -12.30
C ASP A 199 11.45 -21.03 -11.25
N TYR A 200 12.50 -20.34 -11.69
CA TYR A 200 13.28 -19.47 -10.80
C TYR A 200 12.47 -18.26 -10.30
N ILE A 201 11.63 -17.69 -11.16
CA ILE A 201 10.74 -16.59 -10.78
C ILE A 201 9.70 -17.08 -9.75
N SER A 202 9.20 -18.30 -9.89
CA SER A 202 8.29 -18.91 -8.92
C SER A 202 8.96 -19.14 -7.57
N LYS A 203 10.18 -19.70 -7.56
CA LYS A 203 10.99 -19.91 -6.34
C LYS A 203 11.29 -18.59 -5.61
N LEU A 204 11.65 -17.54 -6.36
CA LEU A 204 11.81 -16.20 -5.76
C LEU A 204 10.52 -15.72 -5.11
N LYS A 205 9.39 -15.88 -5.79
CA LYS A 205 8.08 -15.48 -5.25
C LYS A 205 7.76 -16.16 -3.93
N ASP A 206 8.15 -17.40 -3.78
CA ASP A 206 7.87 -18.16 -2.57
C ASP A 206 8.79 -17.78 -1.41
N ALA A 207 10.01 -17.35 -1.72
CA ALA A 207 11.00 -16.87 -0.75
C ALA A 207 10.78 -15.45 -0.23
N LEU A 208 9.95 -14.65 -0.91
CA LEU A 208 9.76 -13.24 -0.58
C LEU A 208 8.83 -13.01 0.62
N PRO A 209 9.08 -11.96 1.44
CA PRO A 209 8.17 -11.57 2.50
C PRO A 209 6.80 -11.15 1.94
N ARG A 210 5.74 -11.54 2.63
CA ARG A 210 4.36 -11.25 2.24
C ARG A 210 3.51 -10.87 3.45
N LEU A 211 2.42 -10.18 3.15
CA LEU A 211 1.33 -9.97 4.09
C LEU A 211 0.21 -10.94 3.80
N TYR A 212 -0.32 -11.53 4.85
CA TYR A 212 -1.50 -12.38 4.82
C TYR A 212 -2.53 -11.80 5.78
N GLU A 213 -3.76 -11.70 5.35
CA GLU A 213 -4.84 -11.16 6.19
C GLU A 213 -6.17 -11.85 5.90
N SER A 214 -7.02 -11.89 6.90
CA SER A 214 -8.42 -12.23 6.71
C SER A 214 -9.10 -11.23 5.79
N ASN A 215 -10.05 -11.69 5.00
CA ASN A 215 -10.88 -10.79 4.22
C ASN A 215 -11.61 -9.82 5.16
N GLY A 216 -11.72 -8.57 4.75
CA GLY A 216 -12.50 -7.58 5.48
C GLY A 216 -11.83 -7.02 6.73
N ILE A 217 -10.51 -7.11 6.89
CA ILE A 217 -9.80 -6.40 7.97
C ILE A 217 -10.05 -4.89 7.84
N GLY A 218 -10.64 -4.31 8.90
CA GLY A 218 -10.98 -2.89 8.97
C GLY A 218 -12.23 -2.47 8.19
N GLU A 219 -12.96 -3.39 7.55
CA GLU A 219 -14.20 -3.09 6.80
C GLU A 219 -15.32 -2.51 7.67
N VAL A 220 -15.29 -2.77 8.97
CA VAL A 220 -16.21 -2.12 9.93
C VAL A 220 -16.11 -0.60 9.91
N GLY A 221 -14.99 -0.05 9.45
CA GLY A 221 -14.80 1.38 9.21
C GLY A 221 -15.66 1.95 8.07
N LEU A 222 -16.29 1.10 7.24
CA LEU A 222 -17.23 1.55 6.20
C LEU A 222 -18.47 2.23 6.79
N SER A 223 -18.77 2.03 8.08
CA SER A 223 -19.81 2.77 8.78
C SER A 223 -19.61 4.29 8.77
N GLN A 224 -18.37 4.77 8.58
CA GLN A 224 -18.06 6.20 8.47
C GLN A 224 -18.38 6.78 7.07
N PHE A 225 -18.76 5.96 6.09
CA PHE A 225 -19.00 6.37 4.72
C PHE A 225 -20.45 6.82 4.46
N SER A 226 -21.28 6.91 5.49
CA SER A 226 -22.68 7.37 5.38
C SER A 226 -22.81 8.79 4.82
N ASP A 227 -21.83 9.65 5.10
CA ASP A 227 -21.69 10.98 4.50
C ASP A 227 -20.29 11.06 3.84
N PHE A 228 -20.21 10.56 2.62
CA PHE A 228 -18.94 10.41 1.93
C PHE A 228 -18.27 11.75 1.57
N PRO A 229 -18.99 12.78 1.10
CA PRO A 229 -18.41 14.10 0.88
C PRO A 229 -17.79 14.72 2.15
N LYS A 230 -18.45 14.60 3.28
CA LYS A 230 -17.91 15.05 4.57
C LYS A 230 -16.68 14.25 4.98
N LEU A 231 -16.71 12.92 4.79
CA LEU A 231 -15.58 12.04 5.07
C LEU A 231 -14.34 12.42 4.23
N LEU A 232 -14.53 12.79 2.95
CA LEU A 232 -13.44 13.25 2.08
C LEU A 232 -12.81 14.55 2.59
N LYS A 233 -13.61 15.45 3.14
CA LYS A 233 -13.16 16.73 3.69
C LYS A 233 -12.46 16.58 5.03
N ASP A 234 -13.08 15.88 5.98
CA ASP A 234 -12.63 15.80 7.36
C ASP A 234 -11.56 14.72 7.58
N GLY A 235 -11.54 13.71 6.70
CA GLY A 235 -10.71 12.53 6.84
C GLY A 235 -11.36 11.40 7.61
N PHE A 236 -10.66 10.29 7.75
CA PHE A 236 -11.12 9.07 8.40
C PHE A 236 -10.80 9.11 9.91
N PHE A 237 -11.78 8.98 10.76
CA PHE A 237 -11.59 8.96 12.21
C PHE A 237 -10.99 7.63 12.67
N ASN A 238 -9.81 7.71 13.29
CA ASN A 238 -9.15 6.55 13.89
C ASN A 238 -9.55 6.42 15.37
N PRO A 239 -10.32 5.39 15.74
CA PRO A 239 -10.91 5.29 17.08
C PRO A 239 -9.88 5.09 18.20
N LEU A 240 -8.71 4.49 17.91
CA LEU A 240 -7.68 4.28 18.91
C LEU A 240 -6.77 5.50 19.13
N THR A 241 -6.51 6.27 18.06
CA THR A 241 -5.67 7.48 18.17
C THR A 241 -6.48 8.73 18.47
N LYS A 242 -7.80 8.67 18.32
CA LYS A 242 -8.73 9.81 18.43
C LYS A 242 -8.37 10.96 17.48
N LYS A 243 -7.82 10.64 16.30
CA LYS A 243 -7.40 11.61 15.28
C LYS A 243 -7.99 11.27 13.92
N PHE A 244 -8.21 12.31 13.13
CA PHE A 244 -8.50 12.13 11.71
C PHE A 244 -7.21 11.78 10.95
N THR A 245 -7.32 10.86 10.03
CA THR A 245 -6.23 10.34 9.19
C THR A 245 -6.68 10.29 7.74
N LYS A 246 -5.74 10.05 6.83
CA LYS A 246 -6.11 9.75 5.46
C LYS A 246 -7.03 8.53 5.41
N ILE A 247 -8.07 8.59 4.58
CA ILE A 247 -8.97 7.45 4.37
C ILE A 247 -8.17 6.29 3.76
N PRO A 248 -8.24 5.07 4.33
CA PRO A 248 -7.59 3.91 3.75
C PRO A 248 -8.07 3.62 2.32
N ASN A 249 -7.14 3.52 1.37
CA ASN A 249 -7.46 3.24 -0.03
C ASN A 249 -8.25 1.93 -0.20
N TYR A 250 -8.00 0.95 0.66
CA TYR A 250 -8.77 -0.28 0.68
C TYR A 250 -10.27 -0.03 0.94
N LEU A 251 -10.60 0.84 1.90
CA LEU A 251 -11.99 1.17 2.25
C LEU A 251 -12.66 1.99 1.15
N ILE A 252 -11.95 2.96 0.56
CA ILE A 252 -12.44 3.70 -0.61
C ILE A 252 -12.80 2.74 -1.75
N ASN A 253 -11.90 1.83 -2.09
CA ASN A 253 -12.15 0.86 -3.14
C ASN A 253 -13.33 -0.09 -2.81
N LYS A 254 -13.47 -0.47 -1.55
CA LYS A 254 -14.60 -1.30 -1.09
C LYS A 254 -15.92 -0.54 -1.08
N TYR A 255 -15.89 0.75 -0.83
CA TYR A 255 -17.08 1.61 -0.90
C TYR A 255 -17.49 1.87 -2.35
N LEU A 256 -16.56 2.35 -3.16
CA LEU A 256 -16.85 2.76 -4.53
C LEU A 256 -17.13 1.59 -5.48
N TYR A 257 -16.47 0.44 -5.30
CA TYR A 257 -16.48 -0.62 -6.30
C TYR A 257 -16.81 -2.00 -5.73
N SER A 258 -17.50 -2.78 -6.56
CA SER A 258 -17.56 -4.24 -6.46
C SER A 258 -16.54 -4.88 -7.41
N PHE A 259 -16.12 -6.11 -7.13
CA PHE A 259 -15.14 -6.85 -7.91
C PHE A 259 -15.70 -8.22 -8.25
N ALA A 260 -15.65 -8.59 -9.51
CA ALA A 260 -15.97 -9.93 -9.99
C ALA A 260 -14.81 -10.52 -10.80
N PRO A 261 -14.66 -11.85 -10.88
CA PRO A 261 -13.73 -12.46 -11.81
C PRO A 261 -13.99 -11.95 -13.23
N ALA A 262 -12.93 -11.65 -13.99
CA ALA A 262 -13.07 -11.22 -15.38
C ALA A 262 -13.85 -12.26 -16.20
N LEU A 263 -14.88 -11.83 -16.89
CA LEU A 263 -15.82 -12.69 -17.63
C LEU A 263 -15.13 -13.48 -18.75
N ASP A 264 -14.05 -12.95 -19.31
CA ASP A 264 -13.29 -13.57 -20.38
C ASP A 264 -12.23 -14.60 -19.92
N GLY A 265 -12.22 -14.90 -18.63
CA GLY A 265 -11.28 -15.87 -18.05
C GLY A 265 -9.80 -15.48 -18.18
N ARG A 266 -9.51 -14.25 -18.62
CA ARG A 266 -8.12 -13.77 -18.78
C ARG A 266 -7.35 -13.93 -17.48
N LEU A 267 -6.15 -14.47 -17.65
CA LEU A 267 -5.17 -14.52 -16.58
C LEU A 267 -4.21 -13.35 -16.75
N GLY A 268 -3.87 -12.71 -15.64
CA GLY A 268 -2.79 -11.74 -15.65
C GLY A 268 -1.46 -12.38 -16.06
N ILE A 269 -0.48 -11.57 -16.45
CA ILE A 269 0.87 -11.96 -16.90
C ILE A 269 1.52 -13.05 -16.00
N ARG A 270 0.96 -13.33 -14.84
CA ARG A 270 1.47 -14.27 -13.83
C ARG A 270 0.49 -15.40 -13.49
N GLY A 271 -0.46 -15.69 -14.37
CA GLY A 271 -1.48 -16.71 -14.13
C GLY A 271 -2.45 -16.42 -12.99
N ASN A 272 -2.48 -15.21 -12.46
CA ASN A 272 -3.46 -14.80 -11.45
C ASN A 272 -4.77 -14.46 -12.14
N LYS A 273 -5.91 -14.88 -11.55
CA LYS A 273 -7.24 -14.44 -12.01
C LYS A 273 -7.32 -12.92 -12.00
N LEU A 274 -7.75 -12.35 -13.11
CA LEU A 274 -8.10 -10.94 -13.21
C LEU A 274 -9.51 -10.73 -12.65
N TYR A 275 -9.73 -9.53 -12.12
CA TYR A 275 -11.03 -9.13 -11.60
C TYR A 275 -11.43 -7.83 -12.28
N ASP A 276 -12.64 -7.82 -12.80
CA ASP A 276 -13.30 -6.61 -13.26
C ASP A 276 -13.81 -5.81 -12.07
N ARG A 277 -13.78 -4.51 -12.21
CA ARG A 277 -14.20 -3.57 -11.19
C ARG A 277 -15.44 -2.84 -11.69
N PHE A 278 -16.52 -2.91 -10.92
CA PHE A 278 -17.79 -2.29 -11.24
C PHE A 278 -18.10 -1.19 -10.22
N LEU A 279 -18.54 -0.03 -10.70
CA LEU A 279 -18.97 1.04 -9.82
C LEU A 279 -20.22 0.61 -9.05
N LYS A 280 -20.14 0.69 -7.73
CA LYS A 280 -21.21 0.32 -6.78
C LYS A 280 -21.84 1.54 -6.13
N ALA A 281 -21.03 2.55 -5.82
CA ALA A 281 -21.47 3.82 -5.27
C ALA A 281 -22.14 4.70 -6.33
N SER A 282 -22.69 5.83 -5.91
CA SER A 282 -23.24 6.84 -6.82
C SER A 282 -22.15 7.46 -7.69
N ILE A 283 -22.54 8.03 -8.83
CA ILE A 283 -21.64 8.79 -9.70
C ILE A 283 -21.15 10.04 -8.94
N ASP A 284 -22.01 10.66 -8.16
CA ASP A 284 -21.65 11.85 -7.38
C ASP A 284 -20.57 11.54 -6.33
N ASP A 285 -20.61 10.37 -5.68
CA ASP A 285 -19.54 9.93 -4.79
C ASP A 285 -18.22 9.72 -5.55
N LEU A 286 -18.30 9.12 -6.73
CA LEU A 286 -17.11 8.93 -7.57
C LEU A 286 -16.52 10.28 -7.99
N CYS A 287 -17.35 11.22 -8.43
CA CYS A 287 -16.96 12.58 -8.78
C CYS A 287 -16.32 13.27 -7.57
N SER A 288 -16.99 13.27 -6.43
CA SER A 288 -16.49 13.86 -5.18
C SER A 288 -15.13 13.31 -4.78
N TYR A 289 -14.94 11.99 -4.91
CA TYR A 289 -13.63 11.36 -4.63
C TYR A 289 -12.56 11.81 -5.61
N LYS A 290 -12.86 11.84 -6.91
CA LYS A 290 -11.89 12.27 -7.93
C LYS A 290 -11.47 13.72 -7.74
N LEU A 291 -12.44 14.58 -7.46
CA LEU A 291 -12.21 16.00 -7.20
C LEU A 291 -11.41 16.23 -5.91
N SER A 292 -11.67 15.47 -4.85
CA SER A 292 -10.88 15.57 -3.61
C SER A 292 -9.38 15.24 -3.81
N ILE A 293 -9.05 14.35 -4.76
CA ILE A 293 -7.64 14.07 -5.13
C ILE A 293 -7.03 15.31 -5.79
N TYR A 294 -7.77 15.93 -6.71
CA TYR A 294 -7.36 17.16 -7.37
C TYR A 294 -7.16 18.30 -6.35
N ASP A 295 -8.13 18.58 -5.48
CA ASP A 295 -8.05 19.63 -4.47
C ASP A 295 -6.88 19.43 -3.51
N SER A 296 -6.64 18.17 -3.10
CA SER A 296 -5.49 17.83 -2.26
C SER A 296 -4.16 18.10 -2.98
N TYR A 297 -4.09 17.86 -4.28
CA TYR A 297 -2.89 18.12 -5.07
C TYR A 297 -2.68 19.62 -5.28
N LEU A 298 -3.73 20.35 -5.65
CA LEU A 298 -3.71 21.81 -5.80
C LEU A 298 -3.27 22.50 -4.51
N SER A 299 -3.81 22.09 -3.36
CA SER A 299 -3.40 22.63 -2.06
C SER A 299 -1.90 22.43 -1.79
N LYS A 300 -1.33 21.27 -2.15
CA LYS A 300 0.12 21.01 -2.02
C LYS A 300 0.95 21.90 -2.93
N VAL A 301 0.53 22.07 -4.18
CA VAL A 301 1.24 22.93 -5.15
C VAL A 301 1.18 24.38 -4.68
N ASN A 302 0.03 24.87 -4.26
CA ASN A 302 -0.11 26.24 -3.73
C ASN A 302 0.77 26.44 -2.47
N SER A 303 0.82 25.46 -1.57
CA SER A 303 1.71 25.53 -0.40
C SER A 303 3.18 25.55 -0.79
N LEU A 304 3.59 24.82 -1.82
CA LEU A 304 4.96 24.89 -2.37
C LEU A 304 5.23 26.28 -2.95
N LEU A 305 4.35 26.79 -3.80
CA LEU A 305 4.55 28.09 -4.47
C LEU A 305 4.55 29.26 -3.50
N ALA A 306 3.86 29.16 -2.35
CA ALA A 306 3.90 30.14 -1.28
C ALA A 306 5.15 30.00 -0.39
N SER A 307 5.93 28.94 -0.54
CA SER A 307 7.14 28.68 0.24
C SER A 307 8.39 29.25 -0.46
N SER A 308 9.44 29.53 0.31
CA SER A 308 10.76 29.98 -0.21
C SER A 308 11.77 28.84 -0.18
N VAL A 309 11.40 27.65 -0.61
CA VAL A 309 12.26 26.46 -0.55
C VAL A 309 13.32 26.51 -1.64
N SER A 310 14.59 26.54 -1.26
CA SER A 310 15.74 26.65 -2.20
C SER A 310 15.91 25.44 -3.14
N SER A 311 15.31 24.28 -2.81
CA SER A 311 15.41 23.05 -3.61
C SER A 311 14.44 22.98 -4.78
N PHE A 312 13.60 24.00 -4.99
CA PHE A 312 12.67 24.08 -6.11
C PHE A 312 12.98 25.29 -6.99
N ASP A 313 13.11 25.09 -8.30
CA ASP A 313 13.40 26.15 -9.26
C ASP A 313 12.11 26.90 -9.65
N PHE A 314 11.73 27.85 -8.78
CA PHE A 314 10.54 28.70 -8.97
C PHE A 314 10.63 29.55 -10.24
N GLN A 315 11.83 30.02 -10.60
CA GLN A 315 12.04 30.91 -11.72
C GLN A 315 11.75 30.18 -13.05
N LYS A 316 12.34 28.99 -13.19
CA LYS A 316 12.09 28.11 -14.36
C LYS A 316 10.62 27.67 -14.42
N PHE A 317 10.03 27.25 -13.27
CA PHE A 317 8.64 26.84 -13.18
C PHE A 317 7.70 27.95 -13.67
N ASN A 318 7.82 29.16 -13.13
CA ASN A 318 6.97 30.28 -13.48
C ASN A 318 7.15 30.73 -14.94
N SER A 319 8.36 30.67 -15.48
CA SER A 319 8.64 30.99 -16.88
C SER A 319 7.93 30.02 -17.84
N ILE A 320 7.97 28.72 -17.55
CA ILE A 320 7.28 27.72 -18.38
C ILE A 320 5.76 27.85 -18.23
N LEU A 321 5.27 28.05 -17.00
CA LEU A 321 3.85 28.19 -16.73
C LEU A 321 3.25 29.42 -17.44
N ALA A 322 3.98 30.54 -17.48
CA ALA A 322 3.58 31.74 -18.20
C ALA A 322 3.43 31.47 -19.71
N LYS A 323 4.38 30.76 -20.33
CA LYS A 323 4.30 30.38 -21.76
C LYS A 323 3.06 29.53 -22.05
N VAL A 324 2.74 28.55 -21.18
CA VAL A 324 1.54 27.73 -21.31
C VAL A 324 0.27 28.58 -21.22
N THR A 325 0.23 29.48 -20.22
CA THR A 325 -0.89 30.39 -19.98
C THR A 325 -1.17 31.28 -21.18
N ASP A 326 -0.11 31.89 -21.72
CA ASP A 326 -0.20 32.79 -22.86
C ASP A 326 -0.63 32.04 -24.14
N LYS A 327 -0.12 30.83 -24.40
CA LYS A 327 -0.51 30.01 -25.57
C LYS A 327 -1.95 29.51 -25.50
N LEU A 328 -2.43 29.17 -24.32
CA LEU A 328 -3.81 28.70 -24.12
C LEU A 328 -4.81 29.86 -23.93
N HIS A 329 -4.34 31.10 -23.79
CA HIS A 329 -5.16 32.26 -23.49
C HIS A 329 -6.03 32.10 -22.23
N ILE A 330 -5.47 31.42 -21.20
CA ILE A 330 -6.13 31.26 -19.90
C ILE A 330 -5.74 32.38 -18.96
N ASP A 331 -6.60 32.66 -17.97
CA ASP A 331 -6.29 33.65 -16.94
C ASP A 331 -5.08 33.19 -16.09
N LYS A 332 -4.13 34.07 -15.86
CA LYS A 332 -2.94 33.81 -15.05
C LYS A 332 -3.26 33.37 -13.64
N SER A 333 -4.35 33.84 -13.07
CA SER A 333 -4.83 33.43 -11.74
C SER A 333 -5.25 31.97 -11.69
N LEU A 334 -5.69 31.41 -12.82
CA LEU A 334 -6.15 30.02 -12.95
C LEU A 334 -5.05 29.07 -13.47
N SER A 335 -3.89 29.56 -13.87
CA SER A 335 -2.86 28.77 -14.54
C SER A 335 -2.36 27.58 -13.71
N VAL A 336 -2.18 27.76 -12.38
CA VAL A 336 -1.77 26.68 -11.48
C VAL A 336 -2.89 25.66 -11.31
N SER A 337 -4.14 26.12 -11.23
CA SER A 337 -5.31 25.26 -11.16
C SER A 337 -5.42 24.40 -12.43
N TYR A 338 -5.26 25.01 -13.59
CA TYR A 338 -5.25 24.34 -14.88
C TYR A 338 -4.17 23.25 -14.96
N LEU A 339 -2.92 23.59 -14.60
CA LEU A 339 -1.82 22.63 -14.52
C LEU A 339 -2.15 21.45 -13.58
N CYS A 340 -2.69 21.71 -12.41
CA CYS A 340 -3.04 20.65 -11.46
C CYS A 340 -4.18 19.76 -12.01
N ARG A 341 -5.14 20.31 -12.72
CA ARG A 341 -6.20 19.57 -13.40
C ARG A 341 -5.61 18.70 -14.52
N TYR A 342 -4.76 19.26 -15.36
CA TYR A 342 -4.04 18.50 -16.39
C TYR A 342 -3.30 17.29 -15.79
N ILE A 343 -2.48 17.51 -14.77
CA ILE A 343 -1.71 16.44 -14.13
C ILE A 343 -2.64 15.38 -13.55
N SER A 344 -3.72 15.78 -12.90
CA SER A 344 -4.67 14.85 -12.30
C SER A 344 -5.42 14.06 -13.39
N PHE A 345 -5.74 14.70 -14.49
CA PHE A 345 -6.47 14.12 -15.60
C PHE A 345 -5.62 13.11 -16.40
N VAL A 346 -4.42 13.50 -16.79
CA VAL A 346 -3.48 12.64 -17.52
C VAL A 346 -3.15 11.37 -16.74
N ARG A 347 -3.13 11.46 -15.40
CA ARG A 347 -2.91 10.29 -14.52
C ARG A 347 -4.14 9.40 -14.39
N MET A 348 -5.33 9.91 -14.66
CA MET A 348 -6.60 9.20 -14.46
C MET A 348 -7.12 8.56 -15.74
N TYR A 349 -6.80 9.09 -16.92
CA TYR A 349 -7.42 8.72 -18.19
C TYR A 349 -6.41 8.41 -19.31
N SER A 350 -6.82 7.56 -20.24
CA SER A 350 -6.05 7.34 -21.46
C SER A 350 -6.30 8.45 -22.48
N SER A 351 -5.27 8.81 -23.23
CA SER A 351 -5.33 9.84 -24.27
C SER A 351 -6.39 9.56 -25.35
N SER A 352 -6.52 8.30 -25.77
CA SER A 352 -7.48 7.88 -26.82
C SER A 352 -8.96 8.07 -26.43
N PHE A 353 -9.25 8.26 -25.16
CA PHE A 353 -10.60 8.49 -24.70
C PHE A 353 -10.93 9.98 -24.59
N ALA A 354 -9.93 10.84 -24.37
CA ALA A 354 -10.07 12.29 -24.33
C ALA A 354 -10.39 12.85 -25.74
N GLU A 355 -9.83 12.22 -26.79
CA GLU A 355 -9.98 12.62 -28.20
C GLU A 355 -11.43 12.68 -28.68
N GLN A 356 -12.31 11.87 -28.13
CA GLN A 356 -13.66 11.70 -28.65
C GLN A 356 -14.66 12.74 -28.15
N PHE A 357 -14.33 13.53 -27.12
CA PHE A 357 -15.34 14.25 -26.38
C PHE A 357 -15.09 15.74 -26.15
N PHE A 358 -13.86 16.26 -26.22
CA PHE A 358 -13.59 17.63 -25.77
C PHE A 358 -12.49 18.35 -26.57
N ASP A 359 -12.63 19.66 -26.71
CA ASP A 359 -11.50 20.55 -27.02
C ASP A 359 -10.47 20.47 -25.89
N PHE A 360 -9.18 20.49 -26.22
CA PHE A 360 -8.08 20.40 -25.26
C PHE A 360 -8.16 21.49 -24.18
N LYS A 361 -8.60 22.69 -24.52
CA LYS A 361 -8.73 23.81 -23.56
C LYS A 361 -9.80 23.58 -22.52
N ASP A 362 -10.94 23.05 -22.96
CA ASP A 362 -12.11 22.89 -22.10
C ASP A 362 -12.05 21.60 -21.29
N MET A 363 -11.24 20.63 -21.74
CA MET A 363 -11.15 19.28 -21.18
C MET A 363 -10.84 19.25 -19.68
N PHE A 364 -10.18 20.28 -19.15
CA PHE A 364 -9.78 20.37 -17.75
C PHE A 364 -10.68 21.27 -16.90
N GLU A 365 -11.77 21.79 -17.48
CA GLU A 365 -12.78 22.52 -16.72
C GLU A 365 -13.57 21.57 -15.78
N TYR A 366 -13.97 22.11 -14.64
CA TYR A 366 -14.57 21.31 -13.56
C TYR A 366 -15.86 20.61 -13.99
N ASP A 367 -16.72 21.32 -14.70
CA ASP A 367 -18.02 20.82 -15.17
C ASP A 367 -17.83 19.77 -16.27
N VAL A 368 -16.88 19.99 -17.15
CA VAL A 368 -16.49 19.04 -18.23
C VAL A 368 -15.94 17.74 -17.62
N ILE A 369 -15.10 17.83 -16.57
CA ILE A 369 -14.60 16.65 -15.86
C ILE A 369 -15.78 15.86 -15.22
N ARG A 370 -16.74 16.55 -14.63
CA ARG A 370 -17.93 15.93 -14.03
C ARG A 370 -18.78 15.25 -15.10
N GLU A 371 -19.05 15.94 -16.18
CA GLU A 371 -19.80 15.41 -17.32
C GLU A 371 -19.10 14.18 -17.90
N TYR A 372 -17.79 14.24 -18.13
CA TYR A 372 -17.00 13.13 -18.58
C TYR A 372 -17.12 11.91 -17.66
N ILE A 373 -17.00 12.09 -16.34
CA ILE A 373 -17.16 11.00 -15.35
C ILE A 373 -18.57 10.42 -15.44
N THR A 374 -19.58 11.25 -15.63
CA THR A 374 -20.99 10.86 -15.73
C THR A 374 -21.26 10.05 -16.99
N LEU A 375 -20.86 10.56 -18.17
CA LEU A 375 -21.04 9.89 -19.47
C LEU A 375 -20.31 8.53 -19.52
N ASN A 376 -19.21 8.42 -18.80
CA ASN A 376 -18.36 7.23 -18.82
C ASN A 376 -18.49 6.35 -17.59
N ALA A 377 -19.46 6.61 -16.72
CA ALA A 377 -19.68 5.79 -15.53
C ALA A 377 -19.89 4.31 -15.89
N ASP A 378 -20.56 4.00 -17.01
CA ASP A 378 -20.77 2.63 -17.48
C ASP A 378 -19.51 2.00 -18.07
N THR A 379 -18.68 2.77 -18.75
CA THR A 379 -17.37 2.31 -19.25
C THR A 379 -16.37 2.20 -18.12
N LEU A 380 -16.41 3.12 -17.17
CA LEU A 380 -15.63 3.05 -15.92
C LEU A 380 -16.09 1.89 -15.02
N ARG A 381 -17.30 1.36 -15.20
CA ARG A 381 -17.78 0.13 -14.56
C ARG A 381 -17.01 -1.11 -15.00
N ARG A 382 -16.42 -1.14 -16.19
CA ARG A 382 -15.77 -2.33 -16.80
C ARG A 382 -14.25 -2.26 -16.89
N TYR A 383 -13.60 -1.34 -16.20
CA TYR A 383 -12.16 -1.18 -16.34
C TYR A 383 -11.40 -2.36 -15.73
N THR A 384 -10.80 -3.20 -16.59
CA THR A 384 -9.73 -4.10 -16.19
C THR A 384 -8.44 -3.31 -15.98
N LEU A 385 -7.71 -3.63 -14.93
CA LEU A 385 -6.40 -3.01 -14.62
C LEU A 385 -5.35 -3.14 -15.76
N MET A 386 -5.63 -3.95 -16.79
CA MET A 386 -4.78 -4.10 -17.96
C MET A 386 -5.00 -3.02 -19.04
N SER A 387 -6.20 -2.47 -19.17
CA SER A 387 -6.47 -1.41 -20.14
C SER A 387 -5.67 -0.13 -19.87
N TYR A 388 -5.30 0.11 -18.61
CA TYR A 388 -4.44 1.22 -18.21
C TYR A 388 -3.03 1.20 -18.80
N ARG A 389 -2.55 0.06 -19.31
CA ARG A 389 -1.21 -0.09 -19.90
C ARG A 389 -1.19 -0.27 -21.42
N CYS A 390 -2.31 -0.67 -22.00
CA CYS A 390 -2.37 -0.95 -23.43
C CYS A 390 -2.74 0.26 -24.29
N PHE A 391 -3.22 1.35 -23.67
CA PHE A 391 -3.69 2.56 -24.35
C PHE A 391 -2.91 3.82 -23.97
N SER A 392 -1.62 3.69 -23.68
CA SER A 392 -0.76 4.85 -23.46
C SER A 392 -0.26 5.44 -24.79
N GLY A 393 -1.19 5.91 -25.61
CA GLY A 393 -0.86 6.95 -26.58
C GLY A 393 -0.44 8.21 -25.81
N SER A 394 0.56 8.95 -26.25
CA SER A 394 0.88 10.23 -25.63
C SER A 394 -0.25 11.22 -25.94
N PHE A 395 -0.60 12.10 -24.99
CA PHE A 395 -1.57 13.19 -25.27
C PHE A 395 -1.14 14.04 -26.47
N SER A 396 0.16 14.16 -26.71
CA SER A 396 0.70 14.86 -27.86
C SER A 396 0.39 14.20 -29.21
N SER A 397 0.11 12.89 -29.25
CA SER A 397 -0.32 12.21 -30.50
C SER A 397 -1.81 12.40 -30.78
N VAL A 398 -2.59 12.73 -29.76
CA VAL A 398 -4.04 12.96 -29.86
C VAL A 398 -4.35 14.41 -30.15
N PHE A 399 -3.57 15.34 -29.64
CA PHE A 399 -3.72 16.79 -29.84
C PHE A 399 -2.44 17.39 -30.42
N PRO A 400 -2.12 17.12 -31.69
CA PRO A 400 -0.87 17.56 -32.32
C PRO A 400 -0.71 19.10 -32.35
N GLU A 401 -1.79 19.85 -32.44
CA GLU A 401 -1.81 21.31 -32.38
C GLU A 401 -1.37 21.89 -31.04
N TYR A 402 -1.51 21.09 -29.95
CA TYR A 402 -1.10 21.46 -28.57
C TYR A 402 0.22 20.81 -28.14
N GLN A 403 0.98 20.19 -29.05
CA GLN A 403 2.19 19.42 -28.72
C GLN A 403 3.18 20.18 -27.85
N GLU A 404 3.45 21.45 -28.13
CA GLU A 404 4.35 22.28 -27.34
C GLU A 404 3.81 22.60 -25.96
N VAL A 405 2.50 22.84 -25.85
CA VAL A 405 1.82 23.09 -24.58
C VAL A 405 1.87 21.85 -23.72
N ILE A 406 1.54 20.68 -24.29
CA ILE A 406 1.58 19.39 -23.62
C ILE A 406 2.99 19.08 -23.11
N SER A 407 4.03 19.28 -23.94
CA SER A 407 5.43 19.10 -23.54
C SER A 407 5.82 20.01 -22.38
N SER A 408 5.33 21.25 -22.38
CA SER A 408 5.56 22.21 -21.30
C SER A 408 4.83 21.80 -20.00
N LEU A 409 3.57 21.35 -20.11
CA LEU A 409 2.80 20.84 -18.97
C LEU A 409 3.42 19.56 -18.37
N ASP A 410 3.93 18.66 -19.21
CA ASP A 410 4.64 17.45 -18.77
C ASP A 410 5.95 17.79 -18.07
N THR A 411 6.66 18.82 -18.55
CA THR A 411 7.86 19.33 -17.87
C THR A 411 7.53 19.88 -16.49
N LEU A 412 6.49 20.71 -16.36
CA LEU A 412 6.01 21.23 -15.10
C LEU A 412 5.56 20.12 -14.15
N ALA A 413 4.85 19.12 -14.68
CA ALA A 413 4.45 17.93 -13.91
C ALA A 413 5.66 17.18 -13.37
N SER A 414 6.68 16.96 -14.20
CA SER A 414 7.92 16.30 -13.80
C SER A 414 8.70 17.08 -12.72
N MET A 415 8.75 18.42 -12.82
CA MET A 415 9.35 19.25 -11.77
C MET A 415 8.66 19.10 -10.42
N LEU A 416 7.32 19.14 -10.40
CA LEU A 416 6.51 18.95 -9.18
C LEU A 416 6.69 17.54 -8.62
N ASP A 417 6.67 16.51 -9.46
CA ASP A 417 6.83 15.13 -9.03
C ASP A 417 8.21 14.87 -8.43
N THR A 418 9.25 15.37 -9.06
CA THR A 418 10.62 15.25 -8.55
C THR A 418 10.74 15.92 -7.19
N TYR A 419 10.19 17.12 -7.04
CA TYR A 419 10.24 17.84 -5.76
C TYR A 419 9.45 17.09 -4.66
N PHE A 420 8.19 16.69 -4.93
CA PHE A 420 7.37 16.02 -3.93
C PHE A 420 7.91 14.63 -3.57
N SER A 421 8.56 13.94 -4.51
CA SER A 421 9.22 12.66 -4.24
C SER A 421 10.40 12.85 -3.30
N SER A 422 11.33 13.73 -3.61
CA SER A 422 12.52 13.97 -2.78
C SER A 422 12.17 14.53 -1.39
N ALA A 423 11.18 15.43 -1.29
CA ALA A 423 10.69 15.94 -0.01
C ALA A 423 10.04 14.84 0.84
N SER A 424 9.35 13.89 0.19
CA SER A 424 8.75 12.74 0.88
C SER A 424 9.81 11.78 1.39
N GLU A 425 10.84 11.51 0.61
CA GLU A 425 11.98 10.65 0.96
C GLU A 425 12.75 11.20 2.15
N LYS A 426 13.08 12.49 2.12
CA LYS A 426 13.74 13.16 3.24
C LYS A 426 12.93 12.98 4.53
N ARG A 427 11.63 13.26 4.49
CA ARG A 427 10.76 13.09 5.67
C ARG A 427 10.73 11.65 6.19
N ILE A 428 10.81 10.67 5.30
CA ILE A 428 10.85 9.25 5.65
C ILE A 428 12.18 8.89 6.29
N SER A 429 13.30 9.38 5.73
CA SER A 429 14.64 9.20 6.31
C SER A 429 14.71 9.78 7.71
N ASP A 430 14.25 11.02 7.89
CA ASP A 430 14.22 11.69 9.20
C ASP A 430 13.39 10.90 10.23
N GLN A 431 12.26 10.34 9.83
CA GLN A 431 11.44 9.48 10.70
C GLN A 431 12.16 8.18 11.09
N HIS A 432 12.88 7.56 10.16
CA HIS A 432 13.66 6.34 10.43
C HIS A 432 14.83 6.64 11.37
N GLU A 433 15.51 7.74 11.20
CA GLU A 433 16.61 8.17 12.09
C GLU A 433 16.10 8.48 13.50
N ALA A 434 15.02 9.25 13.62
CA ALA A 434 14.37 9.52 14.91
C ALA A 434 13.95 8.22 15.62
N TRP A 435 13.52 7.25 14.85
CA TRP A 435 13.15 5.92 15.34
C TRP A 435 14.35 5.08 15.81
N ALA A 436 15.44 5.11 15.03
CA ALA A 436 16.69 4.43 15.41
C ALA A 436 17.28 5.04 16.69
N LEU A 437 17.25 6.37 16.81
CA LEU A 437 17.67 7.10 18.01
C LEU A 437 16.79 6.74 19.21
N SER A 438 15.48 6.72 19.05
CA SER A 438 14.54 6.32 20.13
C SER A 438 14.77 4.88 20.61
N ARG A 439 15.19 3.95 19.73
CA ARG A 439 15.58 2.58 20.11
C ARG A 439 16.87 2.57 20.92
N LYS A 440 17.89 3.32 20.48
CA LYS A 440 19.17 3.42 21.21
C LYS A 440 18.95 3.98 22.62
N LEU A 441 18.15 5.04 22.74
CA LEU A 441 17.83 5.65 24.04
C LEU A 441 17.06 4.70 24.98
N ARG A 442 16.12 3.89 24.42
CA ARG A 442 15.44 2.88 25.23
C ARG A 442 16.39 1.79 25.70
N LYS A 443 17.29 1.32 24.85
CA LYS A 443 18.27 0.29 25.21
C LYS A 443 19.20 0.81 26.31
N LEU A 444 19.71 2.02 26.21
CA LEU A 444 20.50 2.67 27.26
C LEU A 444 19.74 2.79 28.60
N LYS A 445 18.45 3.13 28.56
CA LYS A 445 17.61 3.18 29.79
C LYS A 445 17.34 1.79 30.39
N TYR A 446 17.40 0.72 29.64
CA TYR A 446 17.30 -0.65 30.17
C TYR A 446 18.64 -1.10 30.75
N ASP A 447 19.74 -0.81 30.08
CA ASP A 447 21.10 -1.19 30.52
C ASP A 447 21.50 -0.43 31.82
N THR A 448 21.07 0.84 31.97
CA THR A 448 21.27 1.60 33.21
C THR A 448 20.35 1.23 34.39
N LYS A 449 19.33 0.39 34.15
CA LYS A 449 18.48 -0.18 35.22
C LYS A 449 18.95 -1.56 35.73
N LEU A 450 19.99 -2.12 35.09
CA LEU A 450 20.59 -3.40 35.43
C LEU A 450 21.95 -3.24 36.12
N CYS A 451 22.44 -2.01 36.27
CA CYS A 451 23.51 -1.59 37.17
C CYS A 451 22.92 -0.87 38.39
#